data_f65c140969acb94c356a8cc1359c1945
#
_entry.id   f65c140969acb94c356a8cc1359c1945
#
_cell.length_a   1.000
_cell.length_b   1.000
_cell.length_c   1.000
_cell.angle_alpha   90.00
_cell.angle_beta   90.00
_cell.angle_gamma   90.00
#
_symmetry.space_group_name_H-M   'P 1'
#
loop_
_entity.id
_entity.type
_entity.pdbx_description
1 polymer ?
#
loop_
_entity_poly.entity_id
_entity_poly.type
_entity_poly.pdbx_seq_one_letter_code
_entity_poly.pdbx_strand_id
1 'polypeptide(L)'
;MVLSLLLALTLPSEGAAYYFVDAGTRGMARGGAYIAGNEDLTAQYYNPAALINLDSGQVMLNFSLVSQKADFDRIELDSNGEVTRRFEGVDNIASPMRIPSFGIAHHFGLPDTMFAIGLHPPYAPDKTYTADGAQRYTLIDAKTTQFYAGISGAHQLTDWLTIGAGLLWNMTRARQSLALNVCNAGKPEEALDGCEESDPALTDLQLSMKMLDKGKLTGNVGLLITPHDQWTIGLSVMPPIDVEGKGRIEARFSDDHWLSALLEDGQTQDDDIRVKMKLPLVIRSGVQFEPQETLAIEFAAVYEHWSRSEETRIEDVRAPLTLNSTATAFAPDDFDPEVPITGPVAIPQDYRNSVSYRLGTEWDARSWITFRAGVYYEASAIPDKSLGVSLMDGNKIGYGVGTTYTPPDLPLSFDIAVSQAFLGTNEIRNSQLTQLTVPIDPTPALRGEPVATTIERGRVVGNGDLTSRLTMLSAGITWYFGKPTPRTHGTSD
;
A
#
# COMPACT_ATOMS: atom_id res chain seq x y z
N MET A 1 -24.19 -28.78 16.56
CA MET A 1 -23.25 -29.35 15.58
C MET A 1 -22.80 -28.35 14.51
N VAL A 2 -23.11 -27.08 14.65
CA VAL A 2 -22.68 -25.99 13.76
C VAL A 2 -21.54 -25.14 14.37
N LEU A 3 -21.31 -25.26 15.67
CA LEU A 3 -20.28 -24.47 16.40
C LEU A 3 -18.87 -25.12 16.35
N SER A 4 -18.72 -26.35 15.88
CA SER A 4 -17.43 -27.08 15.85
C SER A 4 -16.69 -26.98 14.53
N LEU A 5 -17.24 -26.29 13.52
CA LEU A 5 -16.60 -26.13 12.20
C LEU A 5 -15.82 -24.81 12.05
N LEU A 6 -15.92 -23.89 13.01
CA LEU A 6 -15.22 -22.59 13.02
C LEU A 6 -13.86 -22.60 13.75
N LEU A 7 -13.49 -23.70 14.38
CA LEU A 7 -12.24 -23.80 15.14
C LEU A 7 -11.09 -24.56 14.42
N ALA A 8 -11.22 -24.93 13.16
CA ALA A 8 -10.25 -25.76 12.44
C ALA A 8 -9.45 -25.03 11.35
N LEU A 9 -9.47 -23.70 11.29
CA LEU A 9 -8.67 -22.91 10.34
C LEU A 9 -7.69 -21.96 11.07
N THR A 10 -6.90 -22.49 11.99
CA THR A 10 -5.69 -21.79 12.44
C THR A 10 -4.56 -22.08 11.46
N LEU A 11 -4.65 -21.52 10.27
CA LEU A 11 -3.47 -21.33 9.42
C LEU A 11 -2.73 -20.08 9.94
N PRO A 12 -1.40 -20.10 10.04
CA PRO A 12 -0.65 -18.89 10.35
C PRO A 12 -0.95 -17.84 9.26
N SER A 13 -1.57 -16.76 9.64
CA SER A 13 -2.04 -15.69 8.76
C SER A 13 -1.21 -14.44 9.01
N GLU A 14 -0.78 -13.79 7.95
CA GLU A 14 0.12 -12.65 7.98
C GLU A 14 -0.37 -11.55 7.02
N GLY A 15 -0.46 -10.29 7.45
CA GLY A 15 -1.28 -9.18 6.93
C GLY A 15 -0.85 -8.34 5.71
N ALA A 16 -1.56 -7.30 5.38
CA ALA A 16 -1.57 -6.56 4.11
C ALA A 16 -0.38 -5.59 3.90
N ALA A 17 0.41 -5.81 2.86
CA ALA A 17 1.69 -5.14 2.59
C ALA A 17 1.64 -3.63 2.29
N TYR A 18 0.55 -3.10 1.70
CA TYR A 18 0.44 -1.70 1.24
C TYR A 18 -0.87 -1.03 1.62
N TYR A 19 -1.73 -1.72 2.33
CA TYR A 19 -3.12 -1.39 2.48
C TYR A 19 -3.38 -0.51 3.69
N PHE A 20 -4.08 0.61 3.47
CA PHE A 20 -4.78 1.32 4.52
C PHE A 20 -6.19 0.74 4.61
N VAL A 21 -6.46 0.13 5.71
CA VAL A 21 -7.54 -0.81 5.93
C VAL A 21 -8.93 -0.23 5.67
N ASP A 22 -9.11 1.09 5.79
CA ASP A 22 -10.44 1.65 5.92
C ASP A 22 -10.67 2.83 4.97
N ALA A 23 -11.43 2.59 3.90
CA ALA A 23 -11.88 3.64 3.01
C ALA A 23 -13.10 4.35 3.59
N GLY A 24 -13.06 5.69 3.61
CA GLY A 24 -14.16 6.54 4.07
C GLY A 24 -14.24 6.71 5.59
N THR A 25 -14.95 7.77 5.99
CA THR A 25 -14.99 8.20 7.40
C THR A 25 -15.75 7.22 8.28
N ARG A 26 -16.91 6.72 7.81
CA ARG A 26 -17.76 5.78 8.59
C ARG A 26 -17.11 4.41 8.71
N GLY A 27 -16.55 3.86 7.60
CA GLY A 27 -15.81 2.59 7.62
C GLY A 27 -14.62 2.63 8.57
N MET A 28 -13.84 3.72 8.55
CA MET A 28 -12.74 3.96 9.48
C MET A 28 -13.20 3.96 10.95
N ALA A 29 -14.33 4.62 11.25
CA ALA A 29 -14.87 4.66 12.61
C ALA A 29 -15.27 3.27 13.12
N ARG A 30 -15.73 2.37 12.25
CA ARG A 30 -16.11 0.99 12.56
C ARG A 30 -14.94 0.00 12.49
N GLY A 31 -13.67 0.48 12.36
CA GLY A 31 -12.49 -0.39 12.20
C GLY A 31 -12.56 -1.27 10.96
N GLY A 32 -13.24 -0.81 9.90
CA GLY A 32 -13.44 -1.52 8.64
C GLY A 32 -14.44 -2.68 8.67
N ALA A 33 -15.15 -2.93 9.78
CA ALA A 33 -16.29 -3.82 9.81
C ALA A 33 -17.51 -3.11 9.18
N TYR A 34 -17.53 -3.06 7.85
CA TYR A 34 -18.48 -2.26 7.07
C TYR A 34 -18.79 -2.90 5.72
N ILE A 35 -19.03 -4.23 5.72
CA ILE A 35 -19.21 -5.06 4.53
C ILE A 35 -20.68 -5.44 4.32
N ALA A 36 -21.37 -5.77 5.42
CA ALA A 36 -22.79 -6.10 5.42
C ALA A 36 -23.64 -4.85 5.65
N GLY A 37 -23.29 -4.04 6.65
CA GLY A 37 -24.02 -2.85 7.06
C GLY A 37 -23.47 -1.54 6.51
N ASN A 38 -22.92 -1.53 5.32
CA ASN A 38 -22.45 -0.29 4.70
C ASN A 38 -23.63 0.55 4.20
N GLU A 39 -23.69 1.81 4.64
CA GLU A 39 -24.77 2.77 4.37
C GLU A 39 -24.24 4.07 3.74
N ASP A 40 -23.07 4.03 3.10
CA ASP A 40 -22.54 5.15 2.35
C ASP A 40 -21.92 4.69 1.01
N LEU A 41 -21.44 5.65 0.22
CA LEU A 41 -20.89 5.39 -1.11
C LEU A 41 -19.60 4.59 -1.12
N THR A 42 -18.97 4.34 0.05
CA THR A 42 -17.84 3.42 0.15
C THR A 42 -18.24 1.96 -0.05
N ALA A 43 -19.55 1.64 -0.04
CA ALA A 43 -20.08 0.36 -0.46
C ALA A 43 -19.56 -0.05 -1.84
N GLN A 44 -19.38 0.89 -2.77
CA GLN A 44 -18.76 0.64 -4.06
C GLN A 44 -17.41 -0.08 -3.94
N TYR A 45 -16.66 0.19 -2.90
CA TYR A 45 -15.36 -0.42 -2.63
C TYR A 45 -15.44 -1.67 -1.74
N TYR A 46 -16.20 -1.61 -0.64
CA TYR A 46 -16.29 -2.71 0.33
C TYR A 46 -17.14 -3.88 -0.18
N ASN A 47 -18.38 -3.59 -0.58
CA ASN A 47 -19.34 -4.57 -1.10
C ASN A 47 -20.37 -3.82 -1.98
N PRO A 48 -20.30 -3.92 -3.31
CA PRO A 48 -21.20 -3.18 -4.18
C PRO A 48 -22.69 -3.53 -3.98
N ALA A 49 -23.02 -4.72 -3.44
CA ALA A 49 -24.41 -5.04 -3.12
C ALA A 49 -24.98 -4.15 -2.00
N ALA A 50 -24.11 -3.68 -1.09
CA ALA A 50 -24.53 -2.79 0.01
C ALA A 50 -24.93 -1.38 -0.45
N LEU A 51 -24.73 -1.03 -1.73
CA LEU A 51 -25.31 0.21 -2.28
C LEU A 51 -26.83 0.25 -2.17
N ILE A 52 -27.51 -0.91 -2.07
CA ILE A 52 -28.96 -0.96 -1.86
C ILE A 52 -29.39 -0.37 -0.53
N ASN A 53 -28.49 -0.31 0.47
CA ASN A 53 -28.78 0.26 1.78
C ASN A 53 -28.89 1.80 1.76
N LEU A 54 -28.55 2.44 0.63
CA LEU A 54 -28.70 3.88 0.47
C LEU A 54 -30.17 4.24 0.23
N ASP A 55 -30.77 4.96 1.18
CA ASP A 55 -32.21 5.29 1.14
C ASP A 55 -32.60 6.34 0.10
N SER A 56 -31.62 7.13 -0.38
CA SER A 56 -31.87 8.24 -1.32
C SER A 56 -30.69 8.47 -2.24
N GLY A 57 -30.85 9.35 -3.22
CA GLY A 57 -29.70 9.86 -3.97
C GLY A 57 -28.73 10.59 -3.04
N GLN A 58 -27.44 10.37 -3.22
CA GLN A 58 -26.39 10.92 -2.35
C GLN A 58 -25.22 11.47 -3.18
N VAL A 59 -24.63 12.55 -2.70
CA VAL A 59 -23.28 12.99 -3.07
C VAL A 59 -22.43 12.98 -1.80
N MET A 60 -21.34 12.24 -1.82
CA MET A 60 -20.42 12.10 -0.69
C MET A 60 -19.05 12.65 -1.04
N LEU A 61 -18.45 13.37 -0.11
CA LEU A 61 -17.06 13.78 -0.13
C LEU A 61 -16.44 13.44 1.22
N ASN A 62 -15.39 12.60 1.21
CA ASN A 62 -14.59 12.31 2.38
C ASN A 62 -13.15 12.79 2.16
N PHE A 63 -12.50 13.18 3.24
CA PHE A 63 -11.10 13.55 3.24
C PHE A 63 -10.41 12.96 4.49
N SER A 64 -9.38 12.17 4.26
CA SER A 64 -8.60 11.55 5.33
C SER A 64 -7.16 12.06 5.32
N LEU A 65 -6.62 12.28 6.52
CA LEU A 65 -5.20 12.53 6.78
C LEU A 65 -4.62 11.29 7.45
N VAL A 66 -3.57 10.73 6.85
CA VAL A 66 -2.89 9.53 7.37
C VAL A 66 -1.45 9.87 7.69
N SER A 67 -1.04 9.70 8.95
CA SER A 67 0.32 9.87 9.41
C SER A 67 0.88 8.52 9.85
N GLN A 68 2.03 8.14 9.30
CA GLN A 68 2.78 6.97 9.71
C GLN A 68 4.05 7.39 10.44
N LYS A 69 4.10 7.16 11.76
CA LYS A 69 5.36 7.20 12.51
C LYS A 69 6.03 5.83 12.39
N ALA A 70 7.31 5.83 12.07
CA ALA A 70 8.05 4.62 11.87
C ALA A 70 9.52 4.86 12.21
N ASP A 71 10.02 4.08 13.15
CA ASP A 71 11.36 4.17 13.69
C ASP A 71 12.11 2.87 13.36
N PHE A 72 13.35 2.97 12.89
CA PHE A 72 14.19 1.82 12.56
C PHE A 72 15.60 1.99 13.13
N ASP A 73 15.97 1.08 14.04
CA ASP A 73 17.28 0.99 14.65
C ASP A 73 18.06 -0.18 14.02
N ARG A 74 18.84 0.13 12.98
CA ARG A 74 19.62 -0.88 12.25
C ARG A 74 20.76 -1.45 13.09
N ILE A 75 21.00 -2.75 12.94
CA ILE A 75 22.14 -3.46 13.53
C ILE A 75 22.89 -4.30 12.49
N GLU A 76 24.15 -4.56 12.74
CA GLU A 76 24.91 -5.63 12.07
C GLU A 76 25.11 -6.81 13.01
N LEU A 77 25.04 -8.01 12.44
CA LEU A 77 25.25 -9.27 13.17
C LEU A 77 26.43 -10.01 12.58
N ASP A 78 27.22 -10.68 13.43
CA ASP A 78 28.22 -11.63 12.99
C ASP A 78 27.62 -13.00 12.61
N SER A 79 28.47 -13.95 12.22
CA SER A 79 28.02 -15.29 11.84
C SER A 79 27.40 -16.10 12.99
N ASN A 80 27.57 -15.67 14.24
CA ASN A 80 26.97 -16.28 15.44
C ASN A 80 25.65 -15.60 15.83
N GLY A 81 25.27 -14.52 15.15
CA GLY A 81 24.08 -13.73 15.45
C GLY A 81 24.30 -12.67 16.56
N GLU A 82 25.55 -12.41 16.94
CA GLU A 82 25.87 -11.38 17.92
C GLU A 82 25.95 -9.99 17.25
N VAL A 83 25.49 -8.96 17.97
CA VAL A 83 25.50 -7.59 17.46
C VAL A 83 26.92 -7.04 17.44
N THR A 84 27.45 -6.78 16.25
CA THR A 84 28.79 -6.19 16.05
C THR A 84 28.75 -4.67 15.91
N ARG A 85 27.66 -4.10 15.38
CA ARG A 85 27.48 -2.66 15.18
C ARG A 85 26.04 -2.25 15.37
N ARG A 86 25.84 -1.07 15.95
CA ARG A 86 24.56 -0.35 16.00
C ARG A 86 24.70 0.96 15.24
N PHE A 87 23.70 1.25 14.43
CA PHE A 87 23.64 2.51 13.68
C PHE A 87 22.75 3.51 14.43
N GLU A 88 22.87 4.77 14.05
CA GLU A 88 21.92 5.79 14.49
C GLU A 88 20.51 5.47 13.98
N GLY A 89 19.51 5.57 14.85
CA GLY A 89 18.13 5.31 14.52
C GLY A 89 17.59 6.33 13.50
N VAL A 90 16.66 5.89 12.67
CA VAL A 90 16.06 6.73 11.63
C VAL A 90 14.55 6.75 11.73
N ASP A 91 13.96 7.92 11.51
CA ASP A 91 12.53 8.16 11.61
C ASP A 91 11.92 8.47 10.25
N ASN A 92 10.67 8.05 10.05
CA ASN A 92 9.88 8.50 8.90
C ASN A 92 9.45 9.95 9.11
N ILE A 93 10.00 10.86 8.29
CA ILE A 93 9.74 12.30 8.31
C ILE A 93 8.71 12.74 7.25
N ALA A 94 8.04 11.81 6.58
CA ALA A 94 7.04 12.13 5.58
C ALA A 94 5.88 12.94 6.16
N SER A 95 5.39 13.90 5.39
CA SER A 95 4.20 14.67 5.75
C SER A 95 2.95 13.77 5.72
N PRO A 96 1.91 14.05 6.54
CA PRO A 96 0.67 13.29 6.50
C PRO A 96 0.07 13.22 5.09
N MET A 97 -0.30 12.01 4.68
CA MET A 97 -0.93 11.76 3.39
C MET A 97 -2.36 12.30 3.38
N ARG A 98 -2.77 12.82 2.23
CA ARG A 98 -4.09 13.39 1.98
C ARG A 98 -4.85 12.46 1.05
N ILE A 99 -5.94 11.86 1.54
CA ILE A 99 -6.70 10.84 0.85
C ILE A 99 -8.15 11.35 0.65
N PRO A 100 -8.48 11.94 -0.50
CA PRO A 100 -9.86 12.28 -0.82
C PRO A 100 -10.60 11.05 -1.36
N SER A 101 -11.87 10.89 -1.03
CA SER A 101 -12.80 10.02 -1.74
C SER A 101 -14.10 10.77 -2.06
N PHE A 102 -14.67 10.44 -3.19
CA PHE A 102 -15.84 11.12 -3.72
C PHE A 102 -16.77 10.12 -4.38
N GLY A 103 -18.07 10.37 -4.31
CA GLY A 103 -19.03 9.58 -5.05
C GLY A 103 -20.40 10.24 -5.15
N ILE A 104 -21.19 9.72 -6.08
CA ILE A 104 -22.59 10.03 -6.28
C ILE A 104 -23.36 8.73 -6.51
N ALA A 105 -24.52 8.59 -5.88
CA ALA A 105 -25.45 7.48 -6.11
C ALA A 105 -26.86 7.97 -6.36
N HIS A 106 -27.60 7.20 -7.16
CA HIS A 106 -29.01 7.49 -7.42
C HIS A 106 -29.75 6.24 -7.92
N HIS A 107 -31.00 6.08 -7.51
CA HIS A 107 -31.84 4.94 -7.90
C HIS A 107 -32.62 5.18 -9.22
N PHE A 108 -32.64 6.39 -9.78
CA PHE A 108 -33.31 6.75 -11.03
C PHE A 108 -34.80 6.34 -11.11
N GLY A 109 -35.49 6.29 -9.95
CA GLY A 109 -36.87 5.86 -9.86
C GLY A 109 -37.09 4.35 -9.84
N LEU A 110 -36.03 3.55 -9.75
CA LEU A 110 -36.05 2.10 -9.59
C LEU A 110 -35.91 1.75 -8.10
N PRO A 111 -36.98 1.32 -7.39
CA PRO A 111 -36.95 1.16 -5.94
C PRO A 111 -35.95 0.08 -5.48
N ASP A 112 -35.78 -0.96 -6.29
CA ASP A 112 -34.93 -2.12 -5.94
C ASP A 112 -33.54 -2.04 -6.57
N THR A 113 -33.11 -0.85 -7.02
CA THR A 113 -31.85 -0.69 -7.74
C THR A 113 -31.16 0.61 -7.35
N MET A 114 -29.87 0.54 -7.03
CA MET A 114 -29.02 1.70 -6.79
C MET A 114 -27.82 1.67 -7.73
N PHE A 115 -27.51 2.80 -8.34
CA PHE A 115 -26.31 3.02 -9.15
C PHE A 115 -25.40 4.02 -8.47
N ALA A 116 -24.11 3.84 -8.62
CA ALA A 116 -23.11 4.75 -8.07
C ALA A 116 -21.96 4.99 -9.05
N ILE A 117 -21.37 6.18 -8.96
CA ILE A 117 -20.10 6.55 -9.58
C ILE A 117 -19.23 7.09 -8.46
N GLY A 118 -17.97 6.65 -8.36
CA GLY A 118 -17.10 7.10 -7.29
C GLY A 118 -15.62 6.94 -7.58
N LEU A 119 -14.84 7.56 -6.69
CA LEU A 119 -13.39 7.52 -6.67
C LEU A 119 -12.95 7.19 -5.24
N HIS A 120 -12.18 6.11 -5.10
CA HIS A 120 -11.68 5.61 -3.83
C HIS A 120 -10.19 5.29 -3.92
N PRO A 121 -9.31 5.96 -3.16
CA PRO A 121 -7.87 5.68 -3.09
C PRO A 121 -7.55 4.78 -1.89
N PRO A 122 -7.50 3.44 -2.05
CA PRO A 122 -7.24 2.54 -0.93
C PRO A 122 -5.75 2.43 -0.55
N TYR A 123 -4.83 2.83 -1.44
CA TYR A 123 -3.40 2.68 -1.24
C TYR A 123 -2.67 3.99 -1.47
N ALA A 124 -2.03 4.51 -0.44
CA ALA A 124 -1.27 5.75 -0.53
C ALA A 124 -0.11 5.81 0.48
N PRO A 125 0.81 4.81 0.53
CA PRO A 125 1.97 4.90 1.41
C PRO A 125 2.88 6.07 1.00
N ASP A 126 3.33 6.84 1.98
CA ASP A 126 4.30 7.92 1.83
C ASP A 126 5.34 7.79 2.95
N LYS A 127 6.60 7.60 2.59
CA LYS A 127 7.72 7.41 3.50
C LYS A 127 8.90 8.23 3.04
N THR A 128 9.54 8.92 3.94
CA THR A 128 10.73 9.72 3.65
C THR A 128 11.68 9.63 4.86
N TYR A 129 12.92 9.30 4.59
CA TYR A 129 13.99 9.21 5.56
C TYR A 129 15.17 10.09 5.13
N THR A 130 16.15 10.31 6.01
CA THR A 130 17.38 11.00 5.66
C THR A 130 18.16 10.25 4.59
N ALA A 131 18.75 10.97 3.64
CA ALA A 131 19.43 10.37 2.50
C ALA A 131 20.74 9.65 2.90
N ASP A 132 21.35 10.06 4.00
CA ASP A 132 22.57 9.52 4.59
C ASP A 132 22.33 8.51 5.73
N GLY A 133 21.07 8.26 6.07
CA GLY A 133 20.68 7.36 7.16
C GLY A 133 21.05 5.90 6.90
N ALA A 134 21.07 5.11 7.97
CA ALA A 134 21.42 3.70 7.94
C ALA A 134 20.52 2.84 7.06
N GLN A 135 19.28 3.28 6.79
CA GLN A 135 18.26 2.63 5.96
C GLN A 135 18.43 2.90 4.45
N ARG A 136 19.28 3.83 4.04
CA ARG A 136 19.35 4.38 2.66
C ARG A 136 19.45 3.32 1.55
N TYR A 137 20.09 2.20 1.81
CA TYR A 137 20.21 1.09 0.85
C TYR A 137 18.91 0.31 0.61
N THR A 138 17.92 0.51 1.45
CA THR A 138 16.59 -0.09 1.27
C THR A 138 15.55 0.95 0.87
N LEU A 139 15.65 2.17 1.43
CA LEU A 139 14.74 3.25 1.13
C LEU A 139 15.28 4.61 1.60
N ILE A 140 15.20 5.63 0.75
CA ILE A 140 15.30 7.04 1.12
C ILE A 140 13.91 7.67 1.06
N ASP A 141 13.18 7.49 -0.06
CA ASP A 141 11.85 8.05 -0.28
C ASP A 141 10.99 7.04 -1.04
N ALA A 142 9.75 6.89 -0.64
CA ALA A 142 8.75 6.15 -1.41
C ALA A 142 7.39 6.79 -1.27
N LYS A 143 6.73 6.98 -2.41
CA LYS A 143 5.35 7.43 -2.47
C LYS A 143 4.58 6.65 -3.51
N THR A 144 3.54 5.98 -3.08
CA THR A 144 2.60 5.32 -3.98
C THR A 144 1.24 5.97 -3.83
N THR A 145 0.59 6.23 -4.95
CA THR A 145 -0.81 6.66 -4.99
C THR A 145 -1.55 5.76 -5.94
N GLN A 146 -2.56 5.09 -5.42
CA GLN A 146 -3.44 4.24 -6.19
C GLN A 146 -4.88 4.66 -5.95
N PHE A 147 -5.69 4.66 -6.99
CA PHE A 147 -7.12 4.91 -6.85
C PHE A 147 -7.94 4.10 -7.84
N TYR A 148 -9.14 3.80 -7.40
CA TYR A 148 -10.19 3.21 -8.19
C TYR A 148 -11.22 4.27 -8.52
N ALA A 149 -11.47 4.50 -9.80
CA ALA A 149 -12.59 5.27 -10.29
C ALA A 149 -13.53 4.36 -11.07
N GLY A 150 -14.83 4.42 -10.82
CA GLY A 150 -15.71 3.52 -11.56
C GLY A 150 -17.17 3.70 -11.29
N ILE A 151 -17.94 2.83 -11.93
CA ILE A 151 -19.39 2.75 -11.82
C ILE A 151 -19.75 1.44 -11.15
N SER A 152 -20.80 1.44 -10.35
CA SER A 152 -21.31 0.24 -9.69
C SER A 152 -22.83 0.26 -9.63
N GLY A 153 -23.43 -0.90 -9.47
CA GLY A 153 -24.85 -1.04 -9.26
C GLY A 153 -25.15 -2.20 -8.31
N ALA A 154 -26.24 -2.03 -7.57
CA ALA A 154 -26.86 -3.05 -6.75
C ALA A 154 -28.31 -3.25 -7.16
N HIS A 155 -28.78 -4.48 -7.12
CA HIS A 155 -30.18 -4.82 -7.40
C HIS A 155 -30.66 -5.88 -6.42
N GLN A 156 -31.78 -5.60 -5.77
CA GLN A 156 -32.47 -6.52 -4.88
C GLN A 156 -33.30 -7.52 -5.71
N LEU A 157 -32.84 -8.76 -5.75
CA LEU A 157 -33.49 -9.83 -6.54
C LEU A 157 -34.71 -10.41 -5.84
N THR A 158 -34.66 -10.50 -4.51
CA THR A 158 -35.71 -10.96 -3.62
C THR A 158 -35.64 -10.17 -2.33
N ASP A 159 -36.64 -10.30 -1.44
CA ASP A 159 -36.64 -9.62 -0.14
C ASP A 159 -35.43 -9.95 0.74
N TRP A 160 -34.78 -11.08 0.50
CA TRP A 160 -33.65 -11.57 1.28
C TRP A 160 -32.32 -11.62 0.51
N LEU A 161 -32.28 -11.32 -0.80
CA LEU A 161 -31.06 -11.43 -1.63
C LEU A 161 -30.87 -10.19 -2.52
N THR A 162 -29.75 -9.54 -2.35
CA THR A 162 -29.25 -8.44 -3.19
C THR A 162 -27.93 -8.84 -3.83
N ILE A 163 -27.76 -8.51 -5.11
CA ILE A 163 -26.50 -8.64 -5.85
C ILE A 163 -25.97 -7.27 -6.19
N GLY A 164 -24.66 -7.14 -6.28
CA GLY A 164 -24.00 -5.91 -6.73
C GLY A 164 -22.76 -6.20 -7.56
N ALA A 165 -22.45 -5.29 -8.44
CA ALA A 165 -21.23 -5.35 -9.25
C ALA A 165 -20.69 -3.94 -9.52
N GLY A 166 -19.37 -3.84 -9.62
CA GLY A 166 -18.65 -2.64 -9.99
C GLY A 166 -17.69 -2.89 -11.15
N LEU A 167 -17.60 -1.93 -12.06
CA LEU A 167 -16.56 -1.83 -13.07
C LEU A 167 -15.65 -0.66 -12.66
N LEU A 168 -14.40 -0.97 -12.36
CA LEU A 168 -13.45 -0.06 -11.75
C LEU A 168 -12.24 0.13 -12.66
N TRP A 169 -11.80 1.35 -12.83
CA TRP A 169 -10.54 1.70 -13.45
C TRP A 169 -9.52 1.99 -12.36
N ASN A 170 -8.48 1.14 -12.32
CA ASN A 170 -7.36 1.28 -11.40
C ASN A 170 -6.24 2.08 -12.04
N MET A 171 -5.75 3.10 -11.37
CA MET A 171 -4.55 3.85 -11.76
C MET A 171 -3.54 3.83 -10.61
N THR A 172 -2.27 3.58 -10.94
CA THR A 172 -1.18 3.53 -9.96
C THR A 172 -0.05 4.44 -10.37
N ARG A 173 0.37 5.33 -9.48
CA ARG A 173 1.58 6.13 -9.59
C ARG A 173 2.48 5.81 -8.41
N ALA A 174 3.74 5.49 -8.69
CA ALA A 174 4.73 5.25 -7.65
C ALA A 174 6.02 6.00 -7.94
N ARG A 175 6.71 6.40 -6.87
CA ARG A 175 8.09 6.84 -6.89
C ARG A 175 8.82 6.17 -5.73
N GLN A 176 10.10 5.90 -5.93
CA GLN A 176 10.96 5.36 -4.89
C GLN A 176 12.39 5.81 -5.14
N SER A 177 13.13 6.11 -4.08
CA SER A 177 14.56 6.33 -4.16
C SER A 177 15.30 5.56 -3.06
N LEU A 178 16.50 5.12 -3.39
CA LEU A 178 17.41 4.39 -2.50
C LEU A 178 18.86 4.68 -2.90
N ALA A 179 19.82 4.29 -2.08
CA ALA A 179 21.22 4.31 -2.43
C ALA A 179 21.66 2.95 -2.97
N LEU A 180 22.53 2.97 -3.98
CA LEU A 180 23.35 1.84 -4.39
C LEU A 180 24.78 2.13 -3.96
N ASN A 181 25.47 1.14 -3.44
CA ASN A 181 26.89 1.28 -3.20
C ASN A 181 27.67 0.99 -4.49
N VAL A 182 28.46 1.94 -4.92
CA VAL A 182 29.33 1.80 -6.10
C VAL A 182 30.76 1.77 -5.65
N CYS A 183 31.31 0.57 -5.60
CA CYS A 183 32.68 0.36 -5.12
C CYS A 183 33.67 0.11 -6.26
N ASN A 184 34.94 0.43 -5.97
CA ASN A 184 36.02 0.21 -6.90
C ASN A 184 36.45 -1.27 -6.85
N ALA A 185 36.16 -2.01 -7.93
CA ALA A 185 36.48 -3.43 -8.08
C ALA A 185 37.89 -3.67 -8.65
N GLY A 186 38.68 -2.63 -8.87
CA GLY A 186 40.05 -2.74 -9.42
C GLY A 186 41.03 -3.52 -8.54
N LYS A 187 40.60 -3.93 -7.35
CA LYS A 187 41.34 -4.82 -6.43
C LYS A 187 40.39 -5.91 -5.91
N PRO A 188 40.29 -7.08 -6.55
CA PRO A 188 39.30 -8.11 -6.27
C PRO A 188 39.29 -8.64 -4.82
N GLU A 189 40.43 -8.76 -4.16
CA GLU A 189 40.53 -9.23 -2.76
C GLU A 189 40.06 -8.16 -1.75
N GLU A 190 40.13 -6.87 -2.09
CA GLU A 190 39.71 -5.75 -1.25
C GLU A 190 38.33 -5.22 -1.68
N ALA A 191 37.77 -5.66 -2.80
CA ALA A 191 36.55 -5.12 -3.37
C ALA A 191 35.33 -5.29 -2.45
N LEU A 192 35.20 -6.39 -1.75
CA LEU A 192 34.16 -6.60 -0.75
C LEU A 192 34.46 -5.88 0.57
N ASP A 193 35.74 -5.80 0.98
CA ASP A 193 36.17 -5.06 2.17
C ASP A 193 36.28 -3.54 1.90
N GLY A 194 36.61 -3.15 0.66
CA GLY A 194 36.62 -1.73 0.20
C GLY A 194 35.24 -1.13 -0.04
N CYS A 195 34.18 -1.96 -0.01
CA CYS A 195 32.78 -1.52 -0.05
C CYS A 195 32.18 -1.34 1.36
N GLU A 196 33.02 -1.07 2.35
CA GLU A 196 32.53 -0.72 3.69
C GLU A 196 31.66 0.55 3.62
N GLU A 197 30.65 0.61 4.50
CA GLU A 197 29.86 1.82 4.71
C GLU A 197 30.75 2.94 5.29
N SER A 198 31.52 3.54 4.42
CA SER A 198 32.27 4.74 4.68
C SER A 198 31.38 5.97 4.48
N ASP A 199 31.92 7.10 4.12
CA ASP A 199 31.18 8.30 3.81
C ASP A 199 30.26 8.06 2.59
N PRO A 200 28.92 8.23 2.73
CA PRO A 200 27.98 8.06 1.62
C PRO A 200 28.32 8.89 0.39
N ALA A 201 28.92 10.07 0.57
CA ALA A 201 29.32 10.92 -0.52
C ALA A 201 30.40 10.29 -1.42
N LEU A 202 31.21 9.39 -0.88
CA LEU A 202 32.32 8.79 -1.60
C LEU A 202 31.94 7.51 -2.34
N THR A 203 30.90 6.79 -1.91
CA THR A 203 30.61 5.44 -2.39
C THR A 203 29.19 5.23 -2.86
N ASP A 204 28.26 6.17 -2.60
CA ASP A 204 26.87 5.95 -2.90
C ASP A 204 26.40 6.66 -4.19
N LEU A 205 25.63 5.92 -4.97
CA LEU A 205 24.84 6.40 -6.07
C LEU A 205 23.39 6.48 -5.62
N GLN A 206 22.78 7.65 -5.68
CA GLN A 206 21.34 7.77 -5.45
C GLN A 206 20.57 7.34 -6.69
N LEU A 207 19.75 6.31 -6.53
CA LEU A 207 18.84 5.79 -7.56
C LEU A 207 17.43 6.24 -7.25
N SER A 208 16.77 6.87 -8.21
CA SER A 208 15.37 7.29 -8.13
C SER A 208 14.56 6.67 -9.26
N MET A 209 13.44 6.08 -8.92
CA MET A 209 12.50 5.49 -9.87
C MET A 209 11.15 6.19 -9.76
N LYS A 210 10.54 6.47 -10.90
CA LYS A 210 9.17 6.96 -11.01
C LYS A 210 8.42 6.11 -12.02
N MET A 211 7.18 5.74 -11.71
CA MET A 211 6.34 5.01 -12.66
C MET A 211 4.90 5.53 -12.67
N LEU A 212 4.23 5.33 -13.80
CA LEU A 212 2.80 5.57 -13.98
C LEU A 212 2.19 4.40 -14.77
N ASP A 213 1.32 3.64 -14.12
CA ASP A 213 0.33 2.80 -14.79
C ASP A 213 -0.91 3.67 -15.06
N LYS A 214 -1.21 3.90 -16.35
CA LYS A 214 -2.36 4.72 -16.78
C LYS A 214 -3.71 4.08 -16.50
N GLY A 215 -3.69 2.85 -16.01
CA GLY A 215 -4.83 2.16 -15.48
C GLY A 215 -5.26 0.94 -16.26
N LYS A 216 -5.82 0.00 -15.51
CA LYS A 216 -6.45 -1.22 -16.00
C LYS A 216 -7.89 -1.29 -15.50
N LEU A 217 -8.76 -1.84 -16.33
CA LEU A 217 -10.10 -2.19 -15.90
C LEU A 217 -10.05 -3.41 -14.99
N THR A 218 -10.74 -3.32 -13.89
CA THR A 218 -11.01 -4.38 -12.94
C THR A 218 -12.46 -4.27 -12.50
N GLY A 219 -12.87 -5.00 -11.48
CA GLY A 219 -14.20 -4.87 -10.93
C GLY A 219 -14.30 -5.57 -9.59
N ASN A 220 -15.47 -5.50 -9.00
CA ASN A 220 -15.82 -6.29 -7.83
C ASN A 220 -17.26 -6.77 -7.97
N VAL A 221 -17.55 -7.85 -7.29
CA VAL A 221 -18.91 -8.38 -7.16
C VAL A 221 -19.24 -8.55 -5.69
N GLY A 222 -20.51 -8.41 -5.36
CA GLY A 222 -20.97 -8.49 -3.99
C GLY A 222 -22.34 -9.13 -3.87
N LEU A 223 -22.59 -9.65 -2.67
CA LEU A 223 -23.87 -10.22 -2.25
C LEU A 223 -24.25 -9.65 -0.88
N LEU A 224 -25.53 -9.38 -0.68
CA LEU A 224 -26.14 -9.25 0.64
C LEU A 224 -27.24 -10.31 0.77
N ILE A 225 -27.24 -10.98 1.90
CA ILE A 225 -28.25 -11.99 2.27
C ILE A 225 -28.85 -11.56 3.61
N THR A 226 -30.15 -11.29 3.62
CA THR A 226 -30.89 -10.86 4.81
C THR A 226 -31.88 -11.97 5.19
N PRO A 227 -31.42 -13.03 5.88
CA PRO A 227 -32.28 -14.20 6.18
C PRO A 227 -33.35 -13.88 7.21
N HIS A 228 -33.18 -12.81 7.95
CA HIS A 228 -34.10 -12.28 8.98
C HIS A 228 -33.81 -10.80 9.16
N ASP A 229 -34.80 -10.00 9.55
CA ASP A 229 -34.71 -8.53 9.66
C ASP A 229 -33.54 -8.04 10.52
N GLN A 230 -33.10 -8.83 11.49
CA GLN A 230 -32.01 -8.49 12.40
C GLN A 230 -30.62 -8.96 11.88
N TRP A 231 -30.54 -9.71 10.79
CA TRP A 231 -29.29 -10.32 10.34
C TRP A 231 -29.03 -10.02 8.88
N THR A 232 -27.88 -9.42 8.60
CA THR A 232 -27.40 -9.22 7.23
C THR A 232 -26.02 -9.86 7.08
N ILE A 233 -25.85 -10.66 6.02
CA ILE A 233 -24.58 -11.30 5.65
C ILE A 233 -24.11 -10.65 4.37
N GLY A 234 -22.91 -10.08 4.37
CA GLY A 234 -22.25 -9.49 3.23
C GLY A 234 -21.09 -10.34 2.73
N LEU A 235 -20.98 -10.50 1.42
CA LEU A 235 -19.83 -11.13 0.74
C LEU A 235 -19.41 -10.25 -0.43
N SER A 236 -18.11 -10.09 -0.62
CA SER A 236 -17.55 -9.33 -1.75
C SER A 236 -16.23 -9.92 -2.22
N VAL A 237 -16.02 -9.91 -3.52
CA VAL A 237 -14.78 -10.38 -4.16
C VAL A 237 -14.27 -9.34 -5.14
N MET A 238 -13.01 -8.98 -5.02
CA MET A 238 -12.26 -8.16 -5.96
C MET A 238 -11.12 -9.00 -6.55
N PRO A 239 -11.08 -9.20 -7.89
CA PRO A 239 -10.04 -10.00 -8.53
C PRO A 239 -8.66 -9.36 -8.39
N PRO A 240 -7.60 -10.15 -8.58
CA PRO A 240 -6.23 -9.64 -8.57
C PRO A 240 -5.96 -8.73 -9.76
N ILE A 241 -4.99 -7.81 -9.59
CA ILE A 241 -4.61 -6.85 -10.63
C ILE A 241 -3.11 -6.95 -10.87
N ASP A 242 -2.71 -7.09 -12.14
CA ASP A 242 -1.33 -6.96 -12.56
C ASP A 242 -1.09 -5.51 -13.00
N VAL A 243 -0.38 -4.75 -12.15
CA VAL A 243 0.01 -3.37 -12.42
C VAL A 243 1.26 -3.38 -13.29
N GLU A 244 1.23 -2.65 -14.41
CA GLU A 244 2.36 -2.49 -15.31
C GLU A 244 2.48 -1.04 -15.74
N GLY A 245 3.43 -0.33 -15.12
CA GLY A 245 3.66 1.08 -15.35
C GLY A 245 4.89 1.34 -16.22
N LYS A 246 4.80 2.32 -17.12
CA LYS A 246 5.97 2.92 -17.74
C LYS A 246 6.60 3.89 -16.78
N GLY A 247 7.92 3.99 -16.81
CA GLY A 247 8.61 4.79 -15.84
C GLY A 247 9.94 5.31 -16.32
N ARG A 248 10.57 6.03 -15.38
CA ARG A 248 11.91 6.58 -15.50
C ARG A 248 12.73 6.13 -14.31
N ILE A 249 13.99 5.83 -14.56
CA ILE A 249 15.02 5.67 -13.56
C ILE A 249 16.05 6.79 -13.73
N GLU A 250 16.44 7.39 -12.62
CA GLU A 250 17.46 8.44 -12.57
C GLU A 250 18.52 7.98 -11.58
N ALA A 251 19.78 7.99 -11.97
CA ALA A 251 20.91 7.66 -11.13
C ALA A 251 21.82 8.90 -11.01
N ARG A 252 22.21 9.26 -9.78
CA ARG A 252 23.01 10.45 -9.51
C ARG A 252 24.11 10.14 -8.50
N PHE A 253 25.34 10.44 -8.88
CA PHE A 253 26.50 10.45 -7.99
C PHE A 253 26.61 11.78 -7.23
N SER A 254 27.22 11.76 -6.07
CA SER A 254 27.68 12.99 -5.42
C SER A 254 28.90 13.54 -6.15
N ASP A 255 29.15 14.85 -6.01
CA ASP A 255 30.32 15.49 -6.63
C ASP A 255 31.65 14.97 -6.03
N ASP A 256 31.62 14.48 -4.79
CA ASP A 256 32.76 13.91 -4.07
C ASP A 256 32.96 12.41 -4.34
N HIS A 257 32.06 11.78 -5.12
CA HIS A 257 32.16 10.35 -5.42
C HIS A 257 33.42 10.05 -6.24
N TRP A 258 34.15 8.97 -5.89
CA TRP A 258 35.40 8.60 -6.54
C TRP A 258 35.31 8.45 -8.06
N LEU A 259 34.14 8.03 -8.58
CA LEU A 259 33.90 7.85 -10.01
C LEU A 259 33.55 9.18 -10.72
N SER A 260 33.11 10.22 -10.00
CA SER A 260 32.67 11.49 -10.62
C SER A 260 33.78 12.15 -11.43
N ALA A 261 35.04 11.99 -11.01
CA ALA A 261 36.19 12.49 -11.77
C ALA A 261 36.39 11.82 -13.14
N LEU A 262 35.77 10.66 -13.37
CA LEU A 262 35.87 9.86 -14.59
C LEU A 262 34.61 9.95 -15.47
N LEU A 263 33.54 10.59 -14.99
CA LEU A 263 32.30 10.76 -15.73
C LEU A 263 32.20 12.13 -16.38
N GLU A 264 31.53 12.22 -17.53
CA GLU A 264 31.24 13.49 -18.20
C GLU A 264 30.17 14.27 -17.41
N ASP A 265 29.16 13.57 -16.91
CA ASP A 265 28.11 14.09 -16.04
C ASP A 265 27.88 13.08 -14.92
N GLY A 266 27.83 13.55 -13.67
CA GLY A 266 27.60 12.73 -12.48
C GLY A 266 26.17 12.18 -12.38
N GLN A 267 25.42 12.16 -13.47
CA GLN A 267 24.03 11.65 -13.51
C GLN A 267 23.74 10.91 -14.82
N THR A 268 22.81 9.98 -14.73
CA THR A 268 22.23 9.30 -15.90
C THR A 268 20.74 9.03 -15.70
N GLN A 269 20.02 8.88 -16.80
CA GLN A 269 18.59 8.54 -16.75
C GLN A 269 18.19 7.59 -17.88
N ASP A 270 17.12 6.84 -17.63
CA ASP A 270 16.42 6.05 -18.63
C ASP A 270 14.90 6.29 -18.48
N ASP A 271 14.25 6.67 -19.57
CA ASP A 271 12.82 7.06 -19.59
C ASP A 271 11.89 5.93 -20.02
N ASP A 272 12.41 4.76 -20.38
CA ASP A 272 11.64 3.68 -20.99
C ASP A 272 11.55 2.40 -20.15
N ILE A 273 11.81 2.48 -18.85
CA ILE A 273 11.68 1.33 -17.96
C ILE A 273 10.21 0.90 -17.81
N ARG A 274 10.03 -0.40 -17.56
CA ARG A 274 8.74 -0.99 -17.17
C ARG A 274 8.80 -1.55 -15.78
N VAL A 275 7.84 -1.15 -14.93
CA VAL A 275 7.71 -1.65 -13.56
C VAL A 275 6.48 -2.52 -13.47
N LYS A 276 6.66 -3.76 -13.02
CA LYS A 276 5.59 -4.74 -12.84
C LYS A 276 5.44 -5.10 -11.37
N MET A 277 4.20 -5.04 -10.88
CA MET A 277 3.83 -5.48 -9.52
C MET A 277 2.44 -6.11 -9.55
N LYS A 278 2.15 -6.95 -8.54
CA LYS A 278 0.88 -7.66 -8.47
C LYS A 278 0.11 -7.26 -7.21
N LEU A 279 -1.17 -6.96 -7.37
CA LEU A 279 -2.10 -6.75 -6.27
C LEU A 279 -2.92 -8.02 -6.02
N PRO A 280 -3.37 -8.26 -4.78
CA PRO A 280 -4.00 -9.51 -4.40
C PRO A 280 -5.42 -9.67 -4.94
N LEU A 281 -5.90 -10.90 -4.95
CA LEU A 281 -7.33 -11.19 -4.84
C LEU A 281 -7.76 -10.81 -3.42
N VAL A 282 -8.88 -10.10 -3.29
CA VAL A 282 -9.46 -9.71 -2.00
C VAL A 282 -10.85 -10.31 -1.85
N ILE A 283 -11.09 -11.05 -0.77
CA ILE A 283 -12.39 -11.57 -0.39
C ILE A 283 -12.77 -10.95 0.94
N ARG A 284 -13.95 -10.35 1.00
CA ARG A 284 -14.51 -9.74 2.21
C ARG A 284 -15.79 -10.44 2.60
N SER A 285 -15.96 -10.69 3.89
CA SER A 285 -17.19 -11.22 4.46
C SER A 285 -17.55 -10.46 5.73
N GLY A 286 -18.83 -10.21 5.94
CA GLY A 286 -19.34 -9.54 7.13
C GLY A 286 -20.66 -10.13 7.56
N VAL A 287 -20.91 -10.16 8.85
CA VAL A 287 -22.20 -10.52 9.45
C VAL A 287 -22.60 -9.39 10.39
N GLN A 288 -23.65 -8.67 10.05
CA GLN A 288 -24.25 -7.64 10.89
C GLN A 288 -25.44 -8.21 11.64
N PHE A 289 -25.52 -7.83 12.91
CA PHE A 289 -26.63 -8.12 13.81
C PHE A 289 -27.18 -6.81 14.37
N GLU A 290 -28.48 -6.62 14.24
CA GLU A 290 -29.23 -5.45 14.70
C GLU A 290 -30.19 -5.88 15.83
N PRO A 291 -29.72 -5.95 17.08
CA PRO A 291 -30.60 -6.34 18.22
C PRO A 291 -31.71 -5.35 18.45
N GLN A 292 -31.54 -4.11 18.01
CA GLN A 292 -32.49 -3.00 18.09
C GLN A 292 -32.30 -2.11 16.84
N GLU A 293 -33.33 -1.41 16.42
CA GLU A 293 -33.29 -0.46 15.29
C GLU A 293 -32.22 0.63 15.43
N THR A 294 -31.77 0.91 16.65
CA THR A 294 -30.77 1.93 16.95
C THR A 294 -29.35 1.39 17.17
N LEU A 295 -29.15 0.08 17.09
CA LEU A 295 -27.85 -0.54 17.38
C LEU A 295 -27.53 -1.62 16.36
N ALA A 296 -26.43 -1.44 15.65
CA ALA A 296 -25.87 -2.43 14.77
C ALA A 296 -24.46 -2.88 15.25
N ILE A 297 -24.18 -4.17 15.13
CA ILE A 297 -22.90 -4.77 15.45
C ILE A 297 -22.50 -5.64 14.26
N GLU A 298 -21.33 -5.42 13.67
CA GLU A 298 -20.82 -6.22 12.56
C GLU A 298 -19.51 -6.89 12.90
N PHE A 299 -19.43 -8.19 12.70
CA PHE A 299 -18.17 -8.92 12.61
C PHE A 299 -17.81 -9.13 11.15
N ALA A 300 -16.57 -8.81 10.79
CA ALA A 300 -16.08 -8.96 9.43
C ALA A 300 -14.72 -9.66 9.38
N ALA A 301 -14.48 -10.35 8.27
CA ALA A 301 -13.20 -10.95 7.92
C ALA A 301 -12.81 -10.58 6.48
N VAL A 302 -11.55 -10.23 6.29
CA VAL A 302 -11.00 -9.93 4.96
C VAL A 302 -9.82 -10.86 4.71
N TYR A 303 -9.85 -11.57 3.59
CA TYR A 303 -8.76 -12.40 3.10
C TYR A 303 -8.11 -11.75 1.88
N GLU A 304 -6.79 -11.69 1.86
CA GLU A 304 -6.00 -11.14 0.77
C GLU A 304 -4.95 -12.16 0.31
N HIS A 305 -5.00 -12.52 -0.97
CA HIS A 305 -4.11 -13.49 -1.59
C HIS A 305 -2.81 -12.82 -2.06
N TRP A 306 -1.99 -12.37 -1.13
CA TRP A 306 -0.72 -11.70 -1.41
C TRP A 306 0.39 -12.61 -1.88
N SER A 307 0.32 -13.93 -1.64
CA SER A 307 1.36 -14.88 -2.06
C SER A 307 1.61 -14.94 -3.57
N ARG A 308 0.73 -14.33 -4.38
CA ARG A 308 0.98 -14.14 -5.81
C ARG A 308 1.98 -13.02 -6.13
N SER A 309 2.29 -12.16 -5.15
CA SER A 309 3.23 -11.03 -5.26
C SER A 309 4.61 -11.47 -4.80
N GLU A 310 5.31 -12.25 -5.64
CA GLU A 310 6.61 -12.81 -5.33
C GLU A 310 7.73 -11.77 -5.43
N GLU A 311 7.61 -10.86 -6.42
CA GLU A 311 8.60 -9.82 -6.68
C GLU A 311 7.97 -8.57 -7.33
N THR A 312 8.58 -7.41 -7.13
CA THR A 312 8.44 -6.26 -8.02
C THR A 312 9.58 -6.29 -9.01
N ARG A 313 9.27 -6.25 -10.31
CA ARG A 313 10.25 -6.35 -11.39
C ARG A 313 10.36 -5.03 -12.15
N ILE A 314 11.58 -4.56 -12.34
CA ILE A 314 11.92 -3.41 -13.18
C ILE A 314 12.63 -3.97 -14.41
N GLU A 315 11.99 -3.84 -15.56
CA GLU A 315 12.48 -4.34 -16.86
C GLU A 315 12.96 -3.19 -17.73
N ASP A 316 13.70 -3.55 -18.78
CA ASP A 316 14.21 -2.64 -19.81
C ASP A 316 15.13 -1.54 -19.27
N VAL A 317 15.79 -1.76 -18.14
CA VAL A 317 16.73 -0.80 -17.56
C VAL A 317 17.96 -0.67 -18.46
N ARG A 318 18.21 0.55 -18.93
CA ARG A 318 19.39 0.91 -19.69
C ARG A 318 19.78 2.36 -19.36
N ALA A 319 20.53 2.53 -18.28
CA ALA A 319 21.01 3.82 -17.83
C ALA A 319 22.50 3.97 -18.18
N PRO A 320 22.87 4.66 -19.25
CA PRO A 320 24.27 4.81 -19.65
C PRO A 320 25.00 5.79 -18.71
N LEU A 321 26.19 5.40 -18.30
CA LEU A 321 27.18 6.31 -17.69
C LEU A 321 28.20 6.68 -18.80
N THR A 322 28.39 7.98 -19.05
CA THR A 322 29.33 8.46 -20.06
C THR A 322 30.66 8.80 -19.41
N LEU A 323 31.71 8.11 -19.81
CA LEU A 323 33.09 8.38 -19.38
C LEU A 323 33.61 9.65 -20.05
N ASN A 324 34.33 10.48 -19.29
CA ASN A 324 34.90 11.72 -19.79
C ASN A 324 36.25 11.49 -20.52
N SER A 325 36.79 12.54 -21.13
CA SER A 325 38.04 12.52 -21.85
C SER A 325 39.27 12.10 -21.01
N THR A 326 39.22 12.27 -19.69
CA THR A 326 40.28 11.80 -18.79
C THR A 326 40.25 10.29 -18.65
N ALA A 327 39.05 9.71 -18.48
CA ALA A 327 38.86 8.26 -18.39
C ALA A 327 39.20 7.56 -19.71
N THR A 328 38.95 8.21 -20.83
CA THR A 328 39.17 7.64 -22.20
C THR A 328 40.46 8.11 -22.84
N ALA A 329 41.37 8.77 -22.13
CA ALA A 329 42.58 9.37 -22.69
C ALA A 329 43.51 8.42 -23.46
N PHE A 330 43.44 7.13 -23.19
CA PHE A 330 44.24 6.08 -23.83
C PHE A 330 43.38 5.07 -24.60
N ALA A 331 42.07 5.34 -24.73
CA ALA A 331 41.15 4.48 -25.44
C ALA A 331 41.33 4.66 -26.97
N PRO A 332 41.10 3.62 -27.81
CA PRO A 332 41.05 3.76 -29.26
C PRO A 332 39.99 4.77 -29.73
N ASP A 333 40.16 5.33 -30.94
CA ASP A 333 39.23 6.32 -31.52
C ASP A 333 37.80 5.79 -31.72
N ASP A 334 37.61 4.48 -31.78
CA ASP A 334 36.32 3.80 -31.93
C ASP A 334 35.75 3.27 -30.62
N PHE A 335 36.34 3.63 -29.49
CA PHE A 335 35.86 3.26 -28.17
C PHE A 335 34.55 3.95 -27.84
N ASP A 336 33.52 3.18 -27.45
CA ASP A 336 32.26 3.70 -26.93
C ASP A 336 32.44 4.13 -25.48
N PRO A 337 32.34 5.44 -25.16
CA PRO A 337 32.48 5.93 -23.80
C PRO A 337 31.26 5.61 -22.91
N GLU A 338 30.19 5.05 -23.46
CA GLU A 338 29.00 4.70 -22.71
C GLU A 338 29.18 3.36 -21.97
N VAL A 339 29.02 3.40 -20.65
CA VAL A 339 28.98 2.23 -19.77
C VAL A 339 27.53 2.02 -19.30
N PRO A 340 26.77 1.13 -19.95
CA PRO A 340 25.36 0.96 -19.62
C PRO A 340 25.18 0.19 -18.30
N ILE A 341 24.41 0.76 -17.37
CA ILE A 341 23.84 -0.01 -16.26
C ILE A 341 22.59 -0.71 -16.80
N THR A 342 22.63 -2.03 -16.91
CA THR A 342 21.54 -2.81 -17.49
C THR A 342 20.86 -3.69 -16.46
N GLY A 343 19.55 -3.94 -16.65
CA GLY A 343 18.74 -4.83 -15.80
C GLY A 343 18.07 -5.92 -16.60
N PRO A 344 17.33 -6.83 -16.00
CA PRO A 344 16.25 -6.49 -15.05
C PRO A 344 16.69 -6.41 -13.59
N VAL A 345 16.00 -5.59 -12.81
CA VAL A 345 16.13 -5.55 -11.35
C VAL A 345 14.89 -6.19 -10.74
N ALA A 346 15.07 -7.27 -10.00
CA ALA A 346 14.01 -7.94 -9.26
C ALA A 346 14.15 -7.65 -7.76
N ILE A 347 13.10 -7.11 -7.17
CA ILE A 347 12.99 -6.86 -5.72
C ILE A 347 12.10 -7.96 -5.14
N PRO A 348 12.67 -8.99 -4.50
CA PRO A 348 11.89 -10.08 -3.91
C PRO A 348 10.97 -9.52 -2.81
N GLN A 349 9.75 -10.00 -2.80
CA GLN A 349 8.74 -9.64 -1.80
C GLN A 349 8.36 -10.85 -0.95
N ASP A 350 8.25 -12.03 -1.56
CA ASP A 350 7.91 -13.31 -0.91
C ASP A 350 6.67 -13.18 0.00
N TYR A 351 5.67 -12.39 -0.43
CA TYR A 351 4.51 -12.13 0.41
C TYR A 351 3.71 -13.38 0.71
N ARG A 352 3.04 -13.37 1.86
CA ARG A 352 2.14 -14.42 2.34
C ARG A 352 0.71 -13.93 2.32
N ASN A 353 -0.24 -14.86 2.30
CA ASN A 353 -1.65 -14.51 2.37
C ASN A 353 -2.00 -13.92 3.74
N SER A 354 -2.93 -12.98 3.73
CA SER A 354 -3.35 -12.23 4.90
C SER A 354 -4.81 -12.49 5.23
N VAL A 355 -5.12 -12.48 6.52
CA VAL A 355 -6.48 -12.41 7.03
C VAL A 355 -6.56 -11.33 8.09
N SER A 356 -7.61 -10.52 8.04
CA SER A 356 -7.95 -9.60 9.11
C SER A 356 -9.32 -9.91 9.69
N TYR A 357 -9.47 -9.70 10.99
CA TYR A 357 -10.73 -9.84 11.74
C TYR A 357 -11.10 -8.48 12.33
N ARG A 358 -12.37 -8.12 12.22
CA ARG A 358 -12.87 -6.80 12.55
C ARG A 358 -14.16 -6.90 13.31
N LEU A 359 -14.36 -6.02 14.28
CA LEU A 359 -15.60 -5.87 15.01
C LEU A 359 -15.95 -4.39 15.06
N GLY A 360 -17.09 -4.03 14.52
CA GLY A 360 -17.59 -2.66 14.48
C GLY A 360 -18.98 -2.54 15.08
N THR A 361 -19.28 -1.40 15.62
CA THR A 361 -20.60 -1.08 16.16
C THR A 361 -21.03 0.32 15.71
N GLU A 362 -22.32 0.50 15.58
CA GLU A 362 -22.99 1.73 15.26
C GLU A 362 -24.18 1.91 16.19
N TRP A 363 -24.31 3.09 16.78
CA TRP A 363 -25.38 3.42 17.70
C TRP A 363 -26.02 4.76 17.36
N ASP A 364 -27.28 4.72 16.97
CA ASP A 364 -28.12 5.90 16.74
C ASP A 364 -28.66 6.41 18.06
N ALA A 365 -27.86 7.24 18.75
CA ALA A 365 -28.21 7.80 20.04
C ALA A 365 -29.42 8.76 19.95
N ARG A 366 -29.59 9.39 18.81
CA ARG A 366 -30.74 10.23 18.41
C ARG A 366 -30.87 10.20 16.88
N SER A 367 -32.00 10.59 16.35
CA SER A 367 -32.24 10.71 14.90
C SER A 367 -31.26 11.66 14.16
N TRP A 368 -30.51 12.47 14.89
CA TRP A 368 -29.55 13.45 14.35
C TRP A 368 -28.11 13.19 14.75
N ILE A 369 -27.82 12.15 15.56
CA ILE A 369 -26.44 11.81 15.94
C ILE A 369 -26.26 10.31 16.09
N THR A 370 -25.25 9.80 15.38
CA THR A 370 -24.81 8.41 15.40
C THR A 370 -23.39 8.33 15.90
N PHE A 371 -23.09 7.40 16.80
CA PHE A 371 -21.74 7.08 17.26
C PHE A 371 -21.30 5.75 16.68
N ARG A 372 -20.00 5.66 16.35
CA ARG A 372 -19.37 4.45 15.82
C ARG A 372 -18.08 4.14 16.55
N ALA A 373 -17.84 2.86 16.76
CA ALA A 373 -16.58 2.36 17.27
C ALA A 373 -16.26 1.01 16.61
N GLY A 374 -14.97 0.71 16.50
CA GLY A 374 -14.54 -0.59 16.01
C GLY A 374 -13.12 -0.90 16.39
N VAL A 375 -12.80 -2.18 16.36
CA VAL A 375 -11.45 -2.73 16.59
C VAL A 375 -11.14 -3.76 15.51
N TYR A 376 -9.87 -3.92 15.21
CA TYR A 376 -9.44 -4.95 14.27
C TYR A 376 -8.08 -5.53 14.63
N TYR A 377 -7.88 -6.75 14.21
CA TYR A 377 -6.59 -7.40 14.12
C TYR A 377 -6.31 -7.75 12.66
N GLU A 378 -5.11 -7.47 12.21
CA GLU A 378 -4.65 -7.83 10.88
C GLU A 378 -3.24 -8.39 10.98
N ALA A 379 -3.10 -9.59 10.42
CA ALA A 379 -1.83 -10.28 10.43
C ALA A 379 -0.92 -9.83 9.26
N SER A 380 0.42 -9.83 9.36
CA SER A 380 1.36 -9.32 8.34
C SER A 380 1.41 -10.16 7.05
N ALA A 381 1.39 -9.56 5.85
CA ALA A 381 1.70 -10.23 4.58
C ALA A 381 3.20 -10.34 4.31
N ILE A 382 4.02 -9.60 5.03
CA ILE A 382 5.46 -9.54 4.80
C ILE A 382 6.17 -10.47 5.79
N PRO A 383 6.95 -11.46 5.31
CA PRO A 383 7.79 -12.28 6.18
C PRO A 383 8.83 -11.44 6.91
N ASP A 384 9.17 -11.79 8.16
CA ASP A 384 10.16 -11.08 8.99
C ASP A 384 11.49 -10.85 8.25
N LYS A 385 11.94 -11.84 7.46
CA LYS A 385 13.15 -11.77 6.64
C LYS A 385 13.12 -10.67 5.56
N SER A 386 11.93 -10.20 5.16
CA SER A 386 11.70 -9.19 4.14
C SER A 386 11.22 -7.86 4.72
N LEU A 387 10.98 -7.80 6.05
CA LEU A 387 10.61 -6.57 6.72
C LEU A 387 11.75 -5.56 6.69
N GLY A 388 11.39 -4.28 6.63
CA GLY A 388 12.30 -3.15 6.67
C GLY A 388 11.56 -1.85 6.41
N VAL A 389 12.27 -0.76 6.33
CA VAL A 389 11.65 0.57 6.10
C VAL A 389 10.94 0.67 4.74
N SER A 390 11.37 -0.08 3.73
CA SER A 390 10.73 -0.14 2.42
C SER A 390 9.43 -0.95 2.46
N LEU A 391 9.46 -2.11 3.10
CA LEU A 391 8.36 -3.04 3.26
C LEU A 391 7.99 -3.12 4.74
N MET A 392 7.37 -2.06 5.23
CA MET A 392 7.00 -1.92 6.62
C MET A 392 5.59 -2.45 6.82
N ASP A 393 5.52 -3.62 7.38
CA ASP A 393 4.30 -4.26 7.81
C ASP A 393 4.55 -4.99 9.14
N GLY A 394 3.52 -5.54 9.71
CA GLY A 394 3.57 -6.29 10.96
C GLY A 394 2.16 -6.65 11.35
N ASN A 395 2.03 -7.57 12.27
CA ASN A 395 0.72 -7.83 12.87
C ASN A 395 0.20 -6.54 13.48
N LYS A 396 -1.00 -6.14 13.09
CA LYS A 396 -1.59 -4.87 13.48
C LYS A 396 -2.79 -5.09 14.39
N ILE A 397 -2.85 -4.30 15.44
CA ILE A 397 -4.08 -4.10 16.21
C ILE A 397 -4.46 -2.65 16.03
N GLY A 398 -5.70 -2.42 15.64
CA GLY A 398 -6.19 -1.07 15.45
C GLY A 398 -7.58 -0.86 16.03
N TYR A 399 -7.92 0.41 16.19
CA TYR A 399 -9.26 0.83 16.58
C TYR A 399 -9.67 2.07 15.81
N GLY A 400 -10.98 2.27 15.69
CA GLY A 400 -11.59 3.48 15.14
C GLY A 400 -12.73 3.94 16.04
N VAL A 401 -12.93 5.26 16.07
CA VAL A 401 -14.11 5.89 16.69
C VAL A 401 -14.55 7.07 15.83
N GLY A 402 -15.83 7.33 15.79
CA GLY A 402 -16.35 8.45 15.01
C GLY A 402 -17.81 8.76 15.29
N THR A 403 -18.27 9.83 14.68
CA THR A 403 -19.66 10.28 14.82
C THR A 403 -20.17 10.88 13.52
N THR A 404 -21.46 10.74 13.29
CA THR A 404 -22.23 11.45 12.26
C THR A 404 -23.17 12.42 12.93
N TYR A 405 -23.18 13.66 12.46
CA TYR A 405 -24.18 14.66 12.78
C TYR A 405 -25.07 14.93 11.56
N THR A 406 -26.37 14.70 11.70
CA THR A 406 -27.38 14.93 10.65
C THR A 406 -28.33 16.01 11.12
N PRO A 407 -28.16 17.28 10.72
CA PRO A 407 -29.06 18.37 11.08
C PRO A 407 -30.50 18.07 10.68
N PRO A 408 -31.49 18.22 11.57
CA PRO A 408 -32.89 17.86 11.26
C PRO A 408 -33.51 18.61 10.07
N ASP A 409 -33.03 19.84 9.84
CA ASP A 409 -33.61 20.74 8.83
C ASP A 409 -32.80 20.79 7.52
N LEU A 410 -31.73 20.02 7.40
CA LEU A 410 -30.85 20.04 6.22
C LEU A 410 -30.70 18.63 5.63
N PRO A 411 -30.69 18.48 4.32
CA PRO A 411 -30.43 17.20 3.67
C PRO A 411 -28.91 16.89 3.63
N LEU A 412 -28.26 17.00 4.79
CA LEU A 412 -26.81 16.86 4.93
C LEU A 412 -26.47 15.98 6.13
N SER A 413 -25.37 15.25 6.05
CA SER A 413 -24.69 14.71 7.21
C SER A 413 -23.21 15.08 7.21
N PHE A 414 -22.65 15.20 8.41
CA PHE A 414 -21.23 15.49 8.65
C PHE A 414 -20.64 14.36 9.46
N ASP A 415 -19.58 13.78 8.96
CA ASP A 415 -18.89 12.65 9.58
C ASP A 415 -17.50 13.08 10.05
N ILE A 416 -17.08 12.64 11.22
CA ILE A 416 -15.70 12.72 11.69
C ILE A 416 -15.29 11.40 12.32
N ALA A 417 -14.02 11.01 12.10
CA ALA A 417 -13.46 9.79 12.65
C ALA A 417 -11.98 9.95 12.98
N VAL A 418 -11.54 9.19 13.97
CA VAL A 418 -10.14 8.97 14.33
C VAL A 418 -9.90 7.47 14.36
N SER A 419 -8.78 7.02 13.79
CA SER A 419 -8.34 5.64 13.88
C SER A 419 -6.84 5.57 14.17
N GLN A 420 -6.44 4.54 14.91
CA GLN A 420 -5.03 4.21 15.14
C GLN A 420 -4.79 2.73 14.91
N ALA A 421 -3.63 2.42 14.32
CA ALA A 421 -3.11 1.07 14.19
C ALA A 421 -1.70 1.01 14.77
N PHE A 422 -1.43 -0.03 15.53
CA PHE A 422 -0.14 -0.31 16.15
C PHE A 422 0.42 -1.58 15.55
N LEU A 423 1.63 -1.50 14.98
CA LEU A 423 2.33 -2.64 14.40
C LEU A 423 3.28 -3.30 15.39
N GLY A 424 3.40 -2.76 16.60
CA GLY A 424 4.36 -3.23 17.60
C GLY A 424 5.82 -2.99 17.19
N THR A 425 6.73 -3.62 17.90
CA THR A 425 8.14 -3.64 17.57
C THR A 425 8.48 -5.00 16.96
N ASN A 426 9.03 -4.98 15.74
CA ASN A 426 9.50 -6.17 15.04
C ASN A 426 11.03 -6.23 15.19
N GLU A 427 11.53 -7.21 15.95
CA GLU A 427 12.95 -7.48 16.08
C GLU A 427 13.42 -8.36 14.91
N ILE A 428 14.04 -7.74 13.91
CA ILE A 428 14.50 -8.41 12.70
C ILE A 428 15.95 -8.84 12.91
N ARG A 429 16.20 -10.14 12.90
CA ARG A 429 17.54 -10.74 13.12
C ARG A 429 17.97 -11.69 11.99
N ASN A 430 17.10 -11.93 11.02
CA ASN A 430 17.29 -12.87 9.91
C ASN A 430 16.96 -12.24 8.55
N SER A 431 17.16 -10.93 8.41
CA SER A 431 16.82 -10.18 7.20
C SER A 431 17.52 -10.75 5.97
N GLN A 432 16.80 -10.77 4.86
CA GLN A 432 17.31 -11.06 3.52
C GLN A 432 17.43 -9.78 2.66
N LEU A 433 17.13 -8.62 3.24
CA LEU A 433 17.36 -7.34 2.57
C LEU A 433 18.87 -7.06 2.58
N THR A 434 19.43 -6.99 1.37
CA THR A 434 20.84 -6.73 1.17
C THR A 434 21.04 -5.38 0.48
N GLN A 435 22.14 -4.74 0.80
CA GLN A 435 22.68 -3.63 0.03
C GLN A 435 22.83 -4.08 -1.43
N LEU A 436 22.36 -3.25 -2.36
CA LEU A 436 22.70 -3.43 -3.77
C LEU A 436 24.03 -2.74 -4.03
N THR A 437 24.96 -3.49 -4.63
CA THR A 437 26.32 -3.03 -4.90
C THR A 437 26.61 -3.15 -6.39
N VAL A 438 27.27 -2.13 -6.93
CA VAL A 438 27.76 -2.12 -8.32
C VAL A 438 29.30 -2.07 -8.25
N PRO A 439 30.00 -3.20 -8.34
CA PRO A 439 31.44 -3.20 -8.43
C PRO A 439 31.86 -2.69 -9.81
N ILE A 440 32.66 -1.63 -9.87
CA ILE A 440 33.19 -1.07 -11.12
C ILE A 440 34.70 -1.16 -11.10
N ASP A 441 35.29 -1.87 -12.06
CA ASP A 441 36.72 -1.78 -12.37
C ASP A 441 36.89 -0.81 -13.57
N PRO A 442 37.47 0.37 -13.36
CA PRO A 442 37.71 1.32 -14.46
C PRO A 442 38.93 0.93 -15.32
N THR A 443 39.72 -0.06 -14.91
CA THR A 443 40.98 -0.43 -15.61
C THR A 443 40.76 -0.88 -17.06
N PRO A 444 39.70 -1.66 -17.42
CA PRO A 444 39.40 -2.01 -18.81
C PRO A 444 39.18 -0.78 -19.69
N ALA A 445 38.46 0.27 -19.20
CA ALA A 445 38.23 1.51 -19.95
C ALA A 445 39.52 2.19 -20.35
N LEU A 446 40.54 2.21 -19.47
CA LEU A 446 41.86 2.78 -19.75
C LEU A 446 42.60 2.03 -20.86
N ARG A 447 42.16 0.80 -21.21
CA ARG A 447 42.70 -0.01 -22.31
C ARG A 447 41.79 -0.06 -23.52
N GLY A 448 40.69 0.71 -23.52
CA GLY A 448 39.68 0.65 -24.57
C GLY A 448 38.85 -0.63 -24.56
N GLU A 449 38.76 -1.32 -23.43
CA GLU A 449 37.96 -2.52 -23.26
C GLU A 449 36.61 -2.18 -22.59
N PRO A 450 35.52 -2.89 -22.89
CA PRO A 450 34.23 -2.67 -22.24
C PRO A 450 34.31 -2.85 -20.70
N VAL A 451 33.71 -1.92 -19.96
CA VAL A 451 33.52 -2.05 -18.52
C VAL A 451 32.24 -2.84 -18.25
N ALA A 452 32.35 -3.96 -17.57
CA ALA A 452 31.20 -4.72 -17.13
C ALA A 452 30.64 -4.12 -15.86
N THR A 453 29.32 -3.88 -15.84
CA THR A 453 28.58 -3.42 -14.65
C THR A 453 27.46 -4.39 -14.36
N THR A 454 27.50 -5.04 -13.21
CA THR A 454 26.45 -5.93 -12.72
C THR A 454 26.01 -5.47 -11.35
N ILE A 455 24.71 -5.51 -11.11
CA ILE A 455 24.20 -5.24 -9.75
C ILE A 455 24.29 -6.52 -8.94
N GLU A 456 25.06 -6.50 -7.86
CA GLU A 456 25.28 -7.63 -6.96
C GLU A 456 24.60 -7.38 -5.60
N ARG A 457 24.37 -8.47 -4.87
CA ARG A 457 23.91 -8.41 -3.48
C ARG A 457 25.11 -8.34 -2.53
N GLY A 458 25.20 -7.23 -1.81
CA GLY A 458 26.22 -7.00 -0.80
C GLY A 458 25.77 -7.43 0.61
N ARG A 459 26.13 -6.62 1.60
CA ARG A 459 25.85 -6.87 3.03
C ARG A 459 24.36 -6.86 3.36
N VAL A 460 23.98 -7.58 4.42
CA VAL A 460 22.62 -7.52 4.98
C VAL A 460 22.42 -6.18 5.67
N VAL A 461 21.38 -5.44 5.27
CA VAL A 461 21.07 -4.08 5.75
C VAL A 461 19.71 -3.96 6.43
N GLY A 462 18.94 -5.05 6.48
CA GLY A 462 17.58 -5.02 7.03
C GLY A 462 17.47 -5.55 8.47
N ASN A 463 18.57 -5.98 9.10
CA ASN A 463 18.52 -6.36 10.52
C ASN A 463 18.38 -5.11 11.40
N GLY A 464 17.53 -5.19 12.42
CA GLY A 464 17.25 -4.07 13.31
C GLY A 464 15.94 -4.22 14.06
N ASP A 465 15.58 -3.17 14.78
CA ASP A 465 14.33 -3.06 15.50
C ASP A 465 13.44 -2.04 14.77
N LEU A 466 12.29 -2.49 14.29
CA LEU A 466 11.34 -1.71 13.49
C LEU A 466 10.06 -1.50 14.29
N THR A 467 9.72 -0.24 14.57
CA THR A 467 8.47 0.13 15.25
C THR A 467 7.62 1.02 14.33
N SER A 468 6.32 0.76 14.25
CA SER A 468 5.43 1.60 13.44
C SER A 468 4.06 1.79 14.05
N ARG A 469 3.52 2.98 13.84
CA ARG A 469 2.17 3.37 14.22
C ARG A 469 1.53 4.23 13.14
N LEU A 470 0.30 3.91 12.78
CA LEU A 470 -0.56 4.70 11.90
C LEU A 470 -1.57 5.49 12.72
N THR A 471 -1.75 6.77 12.40
CA THR A 471 -2.82 7.61 12.94
C THR A 471 -3.58 8.21 11.78
N MET A 472 -4.89 8.06 11.77
CA MET A 472 -5.76 8.55 10.72
C MET A 472 -6.82 9.48 11.30
N LEU A 473 -7.03 10.61 10.64
CA LEU A 473 -8.12 11.55 10.90
C LEU A 473 -8.95 11.67 9.62
N SER A 474 -10.25 11.56 9.74
CA SER A 474 -11.14 11.68 8.59
C SER A 474 -12.32 12.59 8.87
N ALA A 475 -12.73 13.32 7.85
CA ALA A 475 -13.96 14.10 7.84
C ALA A 475 -14.72 13.83 6.54
N GLY A 476 -16.05 13.79 6.63
CA GLY A 476 -16.94 13.56 5.51
C GLY A 476 -18.12 14.49 5.53
N ILE A 477 -18.64 14.75 4.34
CA ILE A 477 -19.95 15.40 4.13
C ILE A 477 -20.73 14.60 3.10
N THR A 478 -22.00 14.33 3.41
CA THR A 478 -22.93 13.69 2.47
C THR A 478 -24.14 14.57 2.30
N TRP A 479 -24.48 14.87 1.05
CA TRP A 479 -25.69 15.55 0.66
C TRP A 479 -26.69 14.55 0.10
N TYR A 480 -27.90 14.54 0.69
CA TYR A 480 -29.00 13.67 0.31
C TYR A 480 -29.96 14.43 -0.63
N PHE A 481 -30.39 13.78 -1.70
CA PHE A 481 -31.34 14.38 -2.66
C PHE A 481 -32.31 13.33 -3.18
N GLY A 482 -33.44 13.76 -3.69
CA GLY A 482 -34.55 12.88 -4.07
C GLY A 482 -35.44 12.53 -2.86
N LYS A 483 -36.51 11.79 -3.12
CA LYS A 483 -37.38 11.29 -2.05
C LYS A 483 -36.74 10.00 -1.49
N PRO A 484 -36.70 9.80 -0.17
CA PRO A 484 -36.41 8.51 0.39
C PRO A 484 -37.34 7.46 -0.22
N THR A 485 -36.81 6.34 -0.68
CA THR A 485 -37.64 5.21 -1.12
C THR A 485 -38.19 4.57 0.14
N PRO A 486 -39.52 4.48 0.35
CA PRO A 486 -40.06 3.77 1.49
C PRO A 486 -39.60 2.32 1.41
N ARG A 487 -38.77 1.86 2.33
CA ARG A 487 -38.51 0.42 2.48
C ARG A 487 -39.84 -0.20 2.87
N THR A 488 -40.41 -1.02 2.01
CA THR A 488 -41.52 -1.89 2.36
C THR A 488 -41.00 -3.01 3.23
N HIS A 489 -40.81 -2.73 4.54
CA HIS A 489 -40.74 -3.81 5.51
C HIS A 489 -42.08 -4.51 5.43
N GLY A 490 -42.07 -5.75 4.98
CA GLY A 490 -43.27 -6.55 4.89
C GLY A 490 -43.90 -6.67 6.27
N THR A 491 -44.97 -5.90 6.50
CA THR A 491 -45.90 -6.19 7.58
C THR A 491 -46.61 -7.48 7.18
N SER A 492 -46.08 -8.61 7.65
CA SER A 492 -46.87 -9.84 7.69
C SER A 492 -47.96 -9.60 8.74
N ASP A 493 -49.21 -9.34 8.25
CA ASP A 493 -50.43 -9.53 9.02
C ASP A 493 -50.58 -10.98 9.52
#